data_4c77ee79eb3dba04b6dfdbc0ab976382
#
_entry.id   4c77ee79eb3dba04b6dfdbc0ab976382
#
_cell.length_a   1.000
_cell.length_b   1.000
_cell.length_c   1.000
_cell.angle_alpha   90.00
_cell.angle_beta   90.00
_cell.angle_gamma   90.00
#
_symmetry.space_group_name_H-M   'P 1'
#
loop_
_entity.id
_entity.type
_entity.pdbx_description
1 polymer ?
#
loop_
_entity_poly.entity_id
_entity_poly.type
_entity_poly.pdbx_seq_one_letter_code
_entity_poly.pdbx_strand_id
1 'polypeptide(L)'
;MFQDPTLLPWRTVADNIRLPLELQGSPRVGHGAKIQSSLQLIGLSDTDAAKRPRMLSGGMRMRVSLARALITDPDLLLLDEPFAALDDVLRQQLNEELVRIWQQTGWTGLFVTHNVSEAVFLSQRVLVMSSRPGRIATEIIVPFEYPRLPALRGEPEFARLTVELSRRLREAAA
;
A
#
# COMPACT_ATOMS: atom_id res chain seq x y z
N MET A 1 -7.42 3.82 0.25
CA MET A 1 -6.21 4.63 -0.07
C MET A 1 -6.18 4.76 -1.58
N PHE A 2 -6.00 5.95 -2.12
CA PHE A 2 -6.05 6.25 -3.55
C PHE A 2 -4.65 6.45 -4.13
N GLN A 3 -4.56 6.49 -5.45
CA GLN A 3 -3.34 6.78 -6.21
C GLN A 3 -2.70 8.12 -5.80
N ASP A 4 -3.52 9.16 -5.61
CA ASP A 4 -3.06 10.41 -4.98
C ASP A 4 -3.14 10.25 -3.45
N PRO A 5 -2.09 10.59 -2.69
CA PRO A 5 -2.10 10.55 -1.23
C PRO A 5 -3.20 11.37 -0.57
N THR A 6 -3.78 12.36 -1.27
CA THR A 6 -4.88 13.23 -0.82
C THR A 6 -4.66 13.79 0.58
N LEU A 7 -3.42 14.15 0.91
CA LEU A 7 -3.09 14.80 2.18
C LEU A 7 -3.62 16.24 2.18
N LEU A 8 -4.17 16.66 3.32
CA LEU A 8 -4.63 18.04 3.50
C LEU A 8 -3.42 18.98 3.55
N PRO A 9 -3.22 19.87 2.55
CA PRO A 9 -1.97 20.61 2.38
C PRO A 9 -1.71 21.65 3.49
N TRP A 10 -2.76 22.07 4.20
CA TRP A 10 -2.69 23.00 5.32
C TRP A 10 -2.41 22.32 6.67
N ARG A 11 -2.54 20.99 6.75
CA ARG A 11 -2.26 20.21 7.95
C ARG A 11 -0.81 19.70 7.96
N THR A 12 -0.28 19.49 9.16
CA THR A 12 0.99 18.78 9.36
C THR A 12 0.85 17.28 9.05
N VAL A 13 1.97 16.56 9.01
CA VAL A 13 1.99 15.09 8.93
C VAL A 13 1.19 14.49 10.08
N ALA A 14 1.47 14.90 11.31
CA ALA A 14 0.77 14.40 12.51
C ALA A 14 -0.75 14.66 12.43
N ASP A 15 -1.15 15.85 11.95
CA ASP A 15 -2.58 16.19 11.83
C ASP A 15 -3.26 15.46 10.67
N ASN A 16 -2.55 15.15 9.59
CA ASN A 16 -3.06 14.28 8.54
C ASN A 16 -3.29 12.86 9.04
N ILE A 17 -2.34 12.30 9.79
CA ILE A 17 -2.46 10.96 10.38
C ILE A 17 -3.62 10.93 11.39
N ARG A 18 -3.78 11.98 12.22
CA ARG A 18 -4.84 12.09 13.24
C ARG A 18 -6.24 12.19 12.65
N LEU A 19 -6.40 12.67 11.43
CA LEU A 19 -7.69 13.04 10.83
C LEU A 19 -8.78 11.97 10.97
N PRO A 20 -8.56 10.67 10.71
CA PRO A 20 -9.60 9.65 10.90
C PRO A 20 -10.11 9.55 12.34
N LEU A 21 -9.23 9.67 13.32
CA LEU A 21 -9.63 9.64 14.75
C LEU A 21 -10.50 10.85 15.11
N GLU A 22 -10.19 12.03 14.54
CA GLU A 22 -11.03 13.24 14.73
C GLU A 22 -12.42 13.04 14.12
N LEU A 23 -12.50 12.46 12.93
CA LEU A 23 -13.78 12.21 12.24
C LEU A 23 -14.64 11.17 12.94
N GLN A 24 -14.03 10.19 13.61
CA GLN A 24 -14.72 9.21 14.45
C GLN A 24 -15.17 9.76 15.81
N GLY A 25 -14.84 11.02 16.14
CA GLY A 25 -15.14 11.60 17.45
C GLY A 25 -14.32 10.96 18.60
N SER A 26 -13.21 10.29 18.29
CA SER A 26 -12.37 9.65 19.29
C SER A 26 -11.80 10.68 20.27
N PRO A 27 -11.78 10.41 21.59
CA PRO A 27 -11.18 11.31 22.58
C PRO A 27 -9.71 11.58 22.26
N ARG A 28 -9.27 12.82 22.38
CA ARG A 28 -7.87 13.23 22.07
C ARG A 28 -6.81 12.58 22.96
N VAL A 29 -7.22 12.05 24.10
CA VAL A 29 -6.34 11.33 25.03
C VAL A 29 -5.80 10.08 24.33
N GLY A 30 -4.47 9.93 24.28
CA GLY A 30 -3.79 8.81 23.62
C GLY A 30 -3.48 9.00 22.13
N HIS A 31 -4.06 10.01 21.44
CA HIS A 31 -3.75 10.25 20.02
C HIS A 31 -2.25 10.49 19.78
N GLY A 32 -1.56 11.16 20.72
CA GLY A 32 -0.11 11.41 20.60
C GLY A 32 0.69 10.12 20.49
N ALA A 33 0.44 9.15 21.37
CA ALA A 33 1.11 7.86 21.34
C ALA A 33 0.78 7.05 20.06
N LYS A 34 -0.48 7.02 19.62
CA LYS A 34 -0.88 6.37 18.35
C LYS A 34 -0.20 7.01 17.14
N ILE A 35 -0.11 8.34 17.09
CA ILE A 35 0.57 9.05 16.00
C ILE A 35 2.05 8.72 15.99
N GLN A 36 2.70 8.72 17.15
CA GLN A 36 4.12 8.38 17.26
C GLN A 36 4.39 6.94 16.81
N SER A 37 3.59 5.97 17.25
CA SER A 37 3.68 4.59 16.79
C SER A 37 3.44 4.47 15.28
N SER A 38 2.49 5.24 14.72
CA SER A 38 2.23 5.26 13.27
C SER A 38 3.42 5.84 12.50
N LEU A 39 4.08 6.90 12.99
CA LEU A 39 5.28 7.46 12.37
C LEU A 39 6.42 6.44 12.36
N GLN A 40 6.66 5.75 13.47
CA GLN A 40 7.68 4.69 13.55
C GLN A 40 7.38 3.54 12.58
N LEU A 41 6.11 3.11 12.49
CA LEU A 41 5.67 2.04 11.61
C LEU A 41 6.01 2.32 10.14
N ILE A 42 5.84 3.58 9.70
CA ILE A 42 6.12 4.02 8.32
C ILE A 42 7.53 4.59 8.12
N GLY A 43 8.43 4.44 9.11
CA GLY A 43 9.82 4.87 9.02
C GLY A 43 10.01 6.39 8.92
N LEU A 44 9.11 7.19 9.50
CA LEU A 44 9.26 8.64 9.63
C LEU A 44 9.65 9.02 11.06
N SER A 45 10.43 10.11 11.18
CA SER A 45 10.91 10.62 12.45
C SER A 45 9.92 11.58 13.10
N ASP A 46 10.12 11.84 14.40
CA ASP A 46 9.34 12.85 15.12
C ASP A 46 9.51 14.26 14.53
N THR A 47 10.67 14.55 13.92
CA THR A 47 10.89 15.84 13.23
C THR A 47 10.06 15.95 11.95
N ASP A 48 9.66 14.83 11.35
CA ASP A 48 8.78 14.82 10.17
C ASP A 48 7.32 15.11 10.55
N ALA A 49 6.93 14.85 11.79
CA ALA A 49 5.57 15.05 12.28
C ALA A 49 5.05 16.49 12.10
N ALA A 50 5.92 17.48 12.23
CA ALA A 50 5.59 18.90 12.08
C ALA A 50 5.63 19.40 10.62
N LYS A 51 6.16 18.62 9.68
CA LYS A 51 6.23 18.97 8.26
C LYS A 51 4.85 19.03 7.63
N ARG A 52 4.69 19.83 6.58
CA ARG A 52 3.50 19.87 5.73
C ARG A 52 3.74 19.06 4.46
N PRO A 53 2.69 18.59 3.76
CA PRO A 53 2.80 17.77 2.55
C PRO A 53 3.76 18.32 1.49
N ARG A 54 3.82 19.64 1.30
CA ARG A 54 4.75 20.30 0.35
C ARG A 54 6.24 20.11 0.68
N MET A 55 6.56 19.73 1.92
CA MET A 55 7.94 19.52 2.41
C MET A 55 8.36 18.06 2.31
N LEU A 56 7.49 17.18 1.78
CA LEU A 56 7.69 15.74 1.71
C LEU A 56 7.99 15.30 0.28
N SER A 57 8.82 14.27 0.13
CA SER A 57 8.96 13.53 -1.14
C SER A 57 7.67 12.77 -1.50
N GLY A 58 7.54 12.30 -2.74
CA GLY A 58 6.41 11.48 -3.18
C GLY A 58 6.20 10.24 -2.30
N GLY A 59 7.27 9.49 -2.03
CA GLY A 59 7.23 8.32 -1.16
C GLY A 59 6.86 8.66 0.29
N MET A 60 7.37 9.76 0.84
CA MET A 60 6.97 10.20 2.20
C MET A 60 5.49 10.54 2.26
N ARG A 61 4.93 11.22 1.24
CA ARG A 61 3.49 11.51 1.19
C ARG A 61 2.67 10.22 1.16
N MET A 62 3.12 9.22 0.40
CA MET A 62 2.45 7.92 0.31
C MET A 62 2.46 7.18 1.65
N ARG A 63 3.61 7.16 2.35
CA ARG A 63 3.75 6.60 3.70
C ARG A 63 2.81 7.28 4.70
N VAL A 64 2.71 8.61 4.68
CA VAL A 64 1.76 9.35 5.54
C VAL A 64 0.32 8.99 5.23
N SER A 65 -0.04 8.82 3.94
CA SER A 65 -1.37 8.36 3.53
C SER A 65 -1.67 6.94 4.05
N LEU A 66 -0.68 6.05 4.02
CA LEU A 66 -0.80 4.70 4.59
C LEU A 66 -0.99 4.74 6.10
N ALA A 67 -0.17 5.51 6.83
CA ALA A 67 -0.32 5.68 8.28
C ALA A 67 -1.70 6.24 8.66
N ARG A 68 -2.19 7.23 7.87
CA ARG A 68 -3.54 7.78 8.05
C ARG A 68 -4.62 6.72 7.85
N ALA A 69 -4.44 5.79 6.91
CA ALA A 69 -5.40 4.71 6.69
C ALA A 69 -5.35 3.64 7.79
N LEU A 70 -4.18 3.42 8.40
CA LEU A 70 -3.98 2.39 9.42
C LEU A 70 -4.25 2.84 10.85
N ILE A 71 -4.30 4.17 11.14
CA ILE A 71 -4.40 4.68 12.52
C ILE A 71 -5.66 4.25 13.26
N THR A 72 -6.69 3.83 12.53
CA THR A 72 -7.96 3.33 13.08
C THR A 72 -7.97 1.83 13.29
N ASP A 73 -6.85 1.16 13.11
CA ASP A 73 -6.69 -0.29 13.24
C ASP A 73 -7.73 -1.08 12.39
N PRO A 74 -7.80 -0.86 11.06
CA PRO A 74 -8.84 -1.45 10.22
C PRO A 74 -8.61 -2.96 10.00
N ASP A 75 -9.69 -3.76 9.97
CA ASP A 75 -9.64 -5.17 9.57
C ASP A 75 -9.43 -5.34 8.06
N LEU A 76 -9.89 -4.37 7.26
CA LEU A 76 -9.81 -4.37 5.80
C LEU A 76 -9.24 -3.05 5.28
N LEU A 77 -8.20 -3.14 4.45
CA LEU A 77 -7.60 -2.00 3.77
C LEU A 77 -7.79 -2.10 2.26
N LEU A 78 -8.42 -1.10 1.67
CA LEU A 78 -8.60 -0.96 0.22
C LEU A 78 -7.53 -0.03 -0.35
N LEU A 79 -6.72 -0.53 -1.30
CA LEU A 79 -5.63 0.20 -1.94
C LEU A 79 -5.88 0.22 -3.45
N ASP A 80 -6.17 1.40 -3.97
CA ASP A 80 -6.49 1.61 -5.39
C ASP A 80 -5.31 2.30 -6.08
N GLU A 81 -4.52 1.50 -6.81
CA GLU A 81 -3.31 1.90 -7.53
C GLU A 81 -2.36 2.83 -6.74
N PRO A 82 -2.06 2.56 -5.46
CA PRO A 82 -1.43 3.55 -4.59
C PRO A 82 -0.03 3.96 -5.04
N PHE A 83 0.65 3.13 -5.83
CA PHE A 83 2.03 3.36 -6.25
C PHE A 83 2.19 3.63 -7.76
N ALA A 84 1.09 3.80 -8.51
CA ALA A 84 1.12 3.93 -9.96
C ALA A 84 1.92 5.17 -10.45
N ALA A 85 1.91 6.27 -9.68
CA ALA A 85 2.60 7.51 -10.05
C ALA A 85 4.10 7.55 -9.65
N LEU A 86 4.65 6.44 -9.11
CA LEU A 86 6.02 6.38 -8.62
C LEU A 86 6.95 5.71 -9.65
N ASP A 87 8.23 6.09 -9.61
CA ASP A 87 9.27 5.37 -10.33
C ASP A 87 9.45 3.94 -9.81
N ASP A 88 10.07 3.07 -10.61
CA ASP A 88 10.16 1.65 -10.30
C ASP A 88 10.95 1.35 -9.03
N VAL A 89 12.01 2.11 -8.75
CA VAL A 89 12.86 1.89 -7.57
C VAL A 89 12.07 2.20 -6.30
N LEU A 90 11.44 3.37 -6.26
CA LEU A 90 10.63 3.79 -5.12
C LEU A 90 9.40 2.90 -4.93
N ARG A 91 8.76 2.47 -6.02
CA ARG A 91 7.63 1.52 -5.99
C ARG A 91 8.04 0.20 -5.33
N GLN A 92 9.19 -0.37 -5.72
CA GLN A 92 9.68 -1.61 -5.13
C GLN A 92 9.96 -1.46 -3.64
N GLN A 93 10.60 -0.36 -3.22
CA GLN A 93 10.85 -0.08 -1.81
C GLN A 93 9.55 0.02 -0.99
N LEU A 94 8.52 0.70 -1.54
CA LEU A 94 7.23 0.82 -0.86
C LEU A 94 6.45 -0.50 -0.83
N ASN A 95 6.60 -1.37 -1.83
CA ASN A 95 6.03 -2.71 -1.80
C ASN A 95 6.64 -3.55 -0.67
N GLU A 96 7.95 -3.50 -0.49
CA GLU A 96 8.66 -4.19 0.59
C GLU A 96 8.23 -3.67 1.96
N GLU A 97 8.11 -2.35 2.07
CA GLU A 97 7.64 -1.72 3.29
C GLU A 97 6.18 -2.07 3.60
N LEU A 98 5.32 -2.12 2.59
CA LEU A 98 3.92 -2.51 2.76
C LEU A 98 3.80 -3.95 3.26
N VAL A 99 4.58 -4.89 2.71
CA VAL A 99 4.65 -6.27 3.20
C VAL A 99 5.10 -6.32 4.66
N ARG A 100 6.16 -5.56 5.01
CA ARG A 100 6.66 -5.49 6.39
C ARG A 100 5.59 -4.96 7.36
N ILE A 101 4.90 -3.89 6.98
CA ILE A 101 3.82 -3.29 7.77
C ILE A 101 2.67 -4.29 7.92
N TRP A 102 2.26 -4.93 6.83
CA TRP A 102 1.20 -5.93 6.86
C TRP A 102 1.52 -7.11 7.79
N GLN A 103 2.75 -7.62 7.78
CA GLN A 103 3.18 -8.68 8.69
C GLN A 103 3.12 -8.29 10.18
N GLN A 104 3.28 -7.01 10.49
CA GLN A 104 3.22 -6.50 11.85
C GLN A 104 1.79 -6.24 12.33
N THR A 105 0.88 -5.92 11.41
CA THR A 105 -0.46 -5.42 11.74
C THR A 105 -1.60 -6.37 11.37
N GLY A 106 -1.42 -7.27 10.39
CA GLY A 106 -2.31 -8.41 10.12
C GLY A 106 -3.67 -8.10 9.46
N TRP A 107 -3.87 -6.89 8.89
CA TRP A 107 -5.11 -6.53 8.20
C TRP A 107 -5.31 -7.30 6.89
N THR A 108 -6.57 -7.44 6.45
CA THR A 108 -6.87 -7.96 5.10
C THR A 108 -6.69 -6.86 4.06
N GLY A 109 -5.91 -7.11 2.99
CA GLY A 109 -5.66 -6.17 1.90
C GLY A 109 -6.42 -6.49 0.63
N LEU A 110 -7.13 -5.52 0.05
CA LEU A 110 -7.53 -5.55 -1.35
C LEU A 110 -6.72 -4.50 -2.10
N PHE A 111 -5.80 -4.96 -2.95
CA PHE A 111 -4.86 -4.12 -3.68
C PHE A 111 -5.19 -4.14 -5.17
N VAL A 112 -5.54 -3.00 -5.75
CA VAL A 112 -5.75 -2.83 -7.18
C VAL A 112 -4.47 -2.29 -7.80
N THR A 113 -3.99 -2.93 -8.86
CA THR A 113 -2.82 -2.50 -9.64
C THR A 113 -2.88 -3.02 -11.07
N HIS A 114 -2.29 -2.29 -11.98
CA HIS A 114 -2.00 -2.76 -13.34
C HIS A 114 -0.56 -3.30 -13.47
N ASN A 115 0.25 -3.22 -12.41
CA ASN A 115 1.62 -3.74 -12.41
C ASN A 115 1.63 -5.20 -11.94
N VAL A 116 1.91 -6.10 -12.87
CA VAL A 116 1.90 -7.55 -12.64
C VAL A 116 2.95 -8.00 -11.61
N SER A 117 4.15 -7.42 -11.64
CA SER A 117 5.21 -7.73 -10.68
C SER A 117 4.82 -7.34 -9.25
N GLU A 118 4.15 -6.21 -9.11
CA GLU A 118 3.60 -5.74 -7.85
C GLU A 118 2.51 -6.68 -7.33
N ALA A 119 1.56 -7.07 -8.17
CA ALA A 119 0.51 -8.03 -7.82
C ALA A 119 1.10 -9.36 -7.32
N VAL A 120 2.11 -9.90 -8.00
CA VAL A 120 2.79 -11.13 -7.59
C VAL A 120 3.57 -10.94 -6.28
N PHE A 121 4.24 -9.80 -6.10
CA PHE A 121 5.05 -9.57 -4.91
C PHE A 121 4.20 -9.34 -3.64
N LEU A 122 3.05 -8.66 -3.77
CA LEU A 122 2.26 -8.24 -2.62
C LEU A 122 1.19 -9.26 -2.19
N SER A 123 0.62 -10.04 -3.10
CA SER A 123 -0.61 -10.77 -2.81
C SER A 123 -0.43 -12.29 -2.64
N GLN A 124 -1.33 -12.91 -1.88
CA GLN A 124 -1.47 -14.37 -1.81
C GLN A 124 -2.33 -14.90 -2.97
N ARG A 125 -3.25 -14.08 -3.49
CA ARG A 125 -4.14 -14.38 -4.61
C ARG A 125 -4.25 -13.18 -5.51
N VAL A 126 -4.22 -13.40 -6.82
CA VAL A 126 -4.45 -12.38 -7.84
C VAL A 126 -5.73 -12.69 -8.59
N LEU A 127 -6.64 -11.73 -8.60
CA LEU A 127 -7.87 -11.79 -9.40
C LEU A 127 -7.67 -10.95 -10.65
N VAL A 128 -7.71 -11.59 -11.82
CA VAL A 128 -7.66 -10.90 -13.11
C VAL A 128 -9.06 -10.55 -13.55
N MET A 129 -9.30 -9.28 -13.85
CA MET A 129 -10.60 -8.80 -14.28
C MET A 129 -10.64 -8.63 -15.81
N SER A 130 -11.80 -8.97 -16.43
CA SER A 130 -12.08 -8.65 -17.83
C SER A 130 -12.37 -7.15 -18.00
N SER A 131 -12.34 -6.68 -19.26
CA SER A 131 -12.64 -5.28 -19.60
C SER A 131 -14.14 -4.97 -19.36
N ARG A 132 -15.00 -5.01 -20.34
CA ARG A 132 -16.42 -4.66 -20.19
C ARG A 132 -17.33 -5.80 -20.67
N PRO A 133 -18.26 -6.27 -19.81
CA PRO A 133 -18.47 -5.92 -18.41
C PRO A 133 -17.35 -6.45 -17.52
N GLY A 134 -16.96 -5.70 -16.47
CA GLY A 134 -15.95 -6.11 -15.49
C GLY A 134 -16.39 -7.37 -14.75
N ARG A 135 -15.66 -8.49 -14.94
CA ARG A 135 -15.87 -9.77 -14.28
C ARG A 135 -14.52 -10.34 -13.85
N ILE A 136 -14.52 -11.18 -12.85
CA ILE A 136 -13.33 -11.99 -12.52
C ILE A 136 -13.19 -13.05 -13.62
N ALA A 137 -12.16 -12.90 -14.46
CA ALA A 137 -11.86 -13.82 -15.55
C ALA A 137 -11.06 -15.04 -15.07
N THR A 138 -10.13 -14.83 -14.13
CA THR A 138 -9.34 -15.91 -13.54
C THR A 138 -8.81 -15.51 -12.17
N GLU A 139 -8.52 -16.53 -11.36
CA GLU A 139 -7.83 -16.40 -10.07
C GLU A 139 -6.51 -17.17 -10.14
N ILE A 140 -5.44 -16.57 -9.62
CA ILE A 140 -4.11 -17.16 -9.54
C ILE A 140 -3.65 -17.14 -8.09
N ILE A 141 -3.31 -18.30 -7.55
CA ILE A 141 -2.68 -18.42 -6.24
C ILE A 141 -1.18 -18.13 -6.41
N VAL A 142 -0.67 -17.25 -5.57
CA VAL A 142 0.76 -16.91 -5.55
C VAL A 142 1.48 -17.83 -4.57
N PRO A 143 2.39 -18.70 -5.03
CA PRO A 143 2.95 -19.79 -4.22
C PRO A 143 4.12 -19.34 -3.33
N PHE A 144 4.35 -18.03 -3.20
CA PHE A 144 5.46 -17.51 -2.41
C PHE A 144 5.04 -17.19 -0.99
N GLU A 145 5.75 -17.78 -0.04
CA GLU A 145 5.53 -17.52 1.38
C GLU A 145 6.10 -16.17 1.82
N TYR A 146 5.70 -15.71 2.99
CA TYR A 146 6.26 -14.53 3.64
C TYR A 146 7.29 -14.94 4.72
N PRO A 147 8.33 -14.14 4.97
CA PRO A 147 8.60 -12.80 4.40
C PRO A 147 9.11 -12.85 2.95
N ARG A 148 8.59 -11.97 2.10
CA ARG A 148 9.06 -11.82 0.73
C ARG A 148 10.17 -10.80 0.67
N LEU A 149 11.39 -11.28 0.42
CA LEU A 149 12.58 -10.43 0.32
C LEU A 149 12.73 -9.88 -1.11
N PRO A 150 13.47 -8.77 -1.30
CA PRO A 150 13.73 -8.19 -2.63
C PRO A 150 14.30 -9.19 -3.64
N ALA A 151 15.12 -10.14 -3.17
CA ALA A 151 15.74 -11.19 -4.00
C ALA A 151 14.71 -12.08 -4.72
N LEU A 152 13.50 -12.23 -4.17
CA LEU A 152 12.41 -13.01 -4.79
C LEU A 152 12.13 -12.57 -6.23
N ARG A 153 12.26 -11.26 -6.53
CA ARG A 153 12.04 -10.74 -7.90
C ARG A 153 13.05 -11.25 -8.92
N GLY A 154 14.21 -11.75 -8.47
CA GLY A 154 15.24 -12.37 -9.31
C GLY A 154 15.04 -13.88 -9.54
N GLU A 155 14.09 -14.50 -8.85
CA GLU A 155 13.87 -15.94 -8.94
C GLU A 155 13.19 -16.34 -10.26
N PRO A 156 13.60 -17.45 -10.90
CA PRO A 156 12.96 -17.90 -12.16
C PRO A 156 11.46 -18.16 -12.02
N GLU A 157 11.01 -18.64 -10.86
CA GLU A 157 9.59 -18.89 -10.60
C GLU A 157 8.77 -17.60 -10.53
N PHE A 158 9.33 -16.54 -9.94
CA PHE A 158 8.69 -15.23 -9.94
C PHE A 158 8.53 -14.69 -11.37
N ALA A 159 9.57 -14.81 -12.20
CA ALA A 159 9.51 -14.41 -13.60
C ALA A 159 8.46 -15.22 -14.38
N ARG A 160 8.39 -16.55 -14.19
CA ARG A 160 7.39 -17.41 -14.84
C ARG A 160 5.96 -16.99 -14.47
N LEU A 161 5.70 -16.77 -13.18
CA LEU A 161 4.36 -16.35 -12.71
C LEU A 161 3.99 -14.97 -13.23
N THR A 162 4.93 -14.04 -13.30
CA THR A 162 4.75 -12.70 -13.88
C THR A 162 4.38 -12.78 -15.37
N VAL A 163 5.05 -13.64 -16.14
CA VAL A 163 4.73 -13.87 -17.56
C VAL A 163 3.35 -14.50 -17.72
N GLU A 164 3.02 -15.52 -16.93
CA GLU A 164 1.71 -16.18 -16.95
C GLU A 164 0.59 -15.19 -16.63
N LEU A 165 0.74 -14.41 -15.57
CA LEU A 165 -0.25 -13.40 -15.17
C LEU A 165 -0.39 -12.31 -16.25
N SER A 166 0.70 -11.88 -16.89
CA SER A 166 0.66 -10.93 -18.00
C SER A 166 -0.08 -11.49 -19.21
N ARG A 167 0.06 -12.79 -19.48
CA ARG A 167 -0.67 -13.47 -20.54
C ARG A 167 -2.18 -13.50 -20.24
N ARG A 168 -2.56 -13.92 -19.02
CA ARG A 168 -3.96 -13.95 -18.56
C ARG A 168 -4.62 -12.57 -18.61
N LEU A 169 -3.88 -11.54 -18.20
CA LEU A 169 -4.38 -10.16 -18.26
C LEU A 169 -4.69 -9.72 -19.70
N ARG A 170 -3.81 -10.05 -20.67
CA ARG A 170 -4.08 -9.75 -22.09
C ARG A 170 -5.28 -10.53 -22.64
N GLU A 171 -5.42 -11.80 -22.29
CA GLU A 171 -6.56 -12.63 -22.69
C GLU A 171 -7.89 -12.10 -22.13
N ALA A 172 -7.87 -11.61 -20.89
CA ALA A 172 -9.07 -11.04 -20.23
C ALA A 172 -9.45 -9.65 -20.76
N ALA A 173 -8.50 -8.93 -21.39
CA ALA A 173 -8.74 -7.61 -21.97
C ALA A 173 -9.23 -7.65 -23.42
N ALA A 174 -9.08 -8.81 -24.12
CA ALA A 174 -9.50 -9.03 -25.50
C ALA A 174 -11.02 -9.29 -25.61
#